data_9f62a7a5a58d4ceb4fc078532536fa6b
#
_entry.id   9f62a7a5a58d4ceb4fc078532536fa6b
#
_cell.length_a   1.000
_cell.length_b   1.000
_cell.length_c   1.000
_cell.angle_alpha   90.00
_cell.angle_beta   90.00
_cell.angle_gamma   90.00
#
_symmetry.space_group_name_H-M   'P 1'
#
loop_
_entity.id
_entity.type
_entity.pdbx_description
1 polymer ?
#
loop_
_entity_poly.entity_id
_entity_poly.type
_entity_poly.pdbx_seq_one_letter_code
_entity_poly.pdbx_strand_id
1 'polypeptide(L)'
;VIILSPKPDGLSSEAWYVAAVGVLIAVLWASEAIPLFVTALFPLVFFPLLGVSTFADTAIPYANKNIFLFLGGFILALSIQKSNLHERIALNILRFAGRSGPSLIAGFMFVSAFLSMWMMNTSTTLMLLPIGISVAHIINEQNQITDGNSDFAKALLLGIAHAASIGGMATLVGTAPNAIFASFIETNYGVEISFRT
;
A
#
# COMPACT_ATOMS: atom_id res chain seq x y z
N VAL A 1 -14.97 24.55 -9.68
CA VAL A 1 -15.47 25.42 -8.58
C VAL A 1 -14.29 26.13 -7.90
N ILE A 2 -13.24 25.42 -7.42
CA ILE A 2 -12.11 26.02 -6.69
C ILE A 2 -11.34 27.05 -7.54
N ILE A 3 -11.11 26.79 -8.82
CA ILE A 3 -10.45 27.72 -9.75
C ILE A 3 -11.21 29.03 -9.91
N LEU A 4 -12.55 29.02 -9.73
CA LEU A 4 -13.43 30.18 -9.85
C LEU A 4 -13.59 30.95 -8.53
N SER A 5 -13.09 30.42 -7.41
CA SER A 5 -13.12 31.12 -6.13
C SER A 5 -11.91 32.06 -6.00
N PRO A 6 -12.06 33.16 -5.22
CA PRO A 6 -10.97 34.10 -5.02
C PRO A 6 -9.77 33.39 -4.39
N LYS A 7 -8.60 33.68 -4.93
CA LYS A 7 -7.32 33.14 -4.45
C LYS A 7 -7.03 33.69 -3.03
N PRO A 8 -6.62 32.85 -2.08
CA PRO A 8 -6.18 33.30 -0.76
C PRO A 8 -4.97 34.23 -0.85
N ASP A 9 -4.90 35.24 0.01
CA ASP A 9 -3.75 36.13 0.11
C ASP A 9 -2.48 35.36 0.48
N GLY A 10 -1.39 35.65 -0.23
CA GLY A 10 -0.08 34.99 -0.02
C GLY A 10 0.18 33.74 -0.88
N LEU A 11 -0.79 33.22 -1.63
CA LEU A 11 -0.56 32.12 -2.57
C LEU A 11 -0.25 32.64 -3.99
N SER A 12 0.67 31.98 -4.72
CA SER A 12 0.80 32.23 -6.16
C SER A 12 -0.39 31.64 -6.93
N SER A 13 -0.65 32.14 -8.15
CA SER A 13 -1.72 31.59 -8.99
C SER A 13 -1.48 30.14 -9.36
N GLU A 14 -0.21 29.79 -9.61
CA GLU A 14 0.23 28.42 -9.90
C GLU A 14 -0.02 27.47 -8.72
N ALA A 15 0.35 27.88 -7.51
CA ALA A 15 0.08 27.09 -6.30
C ALA A 15 -1.43 26.88 -6.07
N TRP A 16 -2.26 27.90 -6.40
CA TRP A 16 -3.72 27.76 -6.33
C TRP A 16 -4.27 26.74 -7.33
N TYR A 17 -3.73 26.73 -8.57
CA TYR A 17 -4.12 25.75 -9.57
C TYR A 17 -3.68 24.32 -9.20
N VAL A 18 -2.48 24.18 -8.63
CA VAL A 18 -2.01 22.88 -8.10
C VAL A 18 -2.94 22.38 -6.99
N ALA A 19 -3.32 23.24 -6.05
CA ALA A 19 -4.26 22.88 -4.99
C ALA A 19 -5.63 22.47 -5.56
N ALA A 20 -6.13 23.19 -6.55
CA ALA A 20 -7.41 22.88 -7.21
C ALA A 20 -7.40 21.51 -7.91
N VAL A 21 -6.33 21.20 -8.63
CA VAL A 21 -6.15 19.88 -9.27
C VAL A 21 -5.98 18.80 -8.22
N GLY A 22 -5.25 19.05 -7.12
CA GLY A 22 -5.09 18.12 -6.00
C GLY A 22 -6.43 17.78 -5.34
N VAL A 23 -7.27 18.77 -5.06
CA VAL A 23 -8.62 18.54 -4.52
C VAL A 23 -9.50 17.77 -5.50
N LEU A 24 -9.44 18.09 -6.81
CA LEU A 24 -10.17 17.34 -7.82
C LEU A 24 -9.79 15.87 -7.81
N ILE A 25 -8.50 15.56 -7.79
CA ILE A 25 -7.98 14.18 -7.73
C ILE A 25 -8.45 13.50 -6.44
N ALA A 26 -8.34 14.16 -5.30
CA ALA A 26 -8.77 13.62 -4.01
C ALA A 26 -10.27 13.28 -3.99
N VAL A 27 -11.12 14.15 -4.54
CA VAL A 27 -12.57 13.91 -4.65
C VAL A 27 -12.86 12.73 -5.58
N LEU A 28 -12.19 12.65 -6.73
CA LEU A 28 -12.37 11.55 -7.69
C LEU A 28 -11.88 10.22 -7.12
N TRP A 29 -10.82 10.21 -6.31
CA TRP A 29 -10.35 9.01 -5.63
C TRP A 29 -11.30 8.57 -4.53
N ALA A 30 -11.82 9.51 -3.73
CA ALA A 30 -12.75 9.20 -2.66
C ALA A 30 -14.12 8.72 -3.17
N SER A 31 -14.57 9.25 -4.30
CA SER A 31 -15.85 8.87 -4.93
C SER A 31 -15.76 7.66 -5.85
N GLU A 32 -14.54 7.21 -6.19
CA GLU A 32 -14.27 6.13 -7.18
C GLU A 32 -15.00 6.34 -8.51
N ALA A 33 -15.33 7.60 -8.84
CA ALA A 33 -16.11 7.96 -10.05
C ALA A 33 -15.35 7.64 -11.35
N ILE A 34 -14.01 7.63 -11.28
CA ILE A 34 -13.11 7.29 -12.39
C ILE A 34 -12.02 6.37 -11.85
N PRO A 35 -11.53 5.38 -12.64
CA PRO A 35 -10.44 4.51 -12.21
C PRO A 35 -9.23 5.29 -11.70
N LEU A 36 -8.64 4.86 -10.58
CA LEU A 36 -7.54 5.54 -9.89
C LEU A 36 -6.35 5.86 -10.80
N PHE A 37 -6.01 4.93 -11.70
CA PHE A 37 -4.89 5.11 -12.64
C PHE A 37 -5.17 6.20 -13.70
N VAL A 38 -6.42 6.44 -14.05
CA VAL A 38 -6.80 7.53 -14.99
C VAL A 38 -6.70 8.88 -14.30
N THR A 39 -7.22 9.00 -13.08
CA THR A 39 -7.10 10.23 -12.28
C THR A 39 -5.64 10.59 -11.98
N ALA A 40 -4.78 9.60 -11.79
CA ALA A 40 -3.35 9.82 -11.59
C ALA A 40 -2.64 10.49 -12.77
N LEU A 41 -3.21 10.45 -13.98
CA LEU A 41 -2.66 11.11 -15.17
C LEU A 41 -3.18 12.56 -15.35
N PHE A 42 -4.13 13.01 -14.54
CA PHE A 42 -4.69 14.37 -14.64
C PHE A 42 -3.64 15.49 -14.54
N PRO A 43 -2.62 15.43 -13.69
CA PRO A 43 -1.57 16.45 -13.68
C PRO A 43 -0.89 16.65 -15.04
N LEU A 44 -0.65 15.58 -15.82
CA LEU A 44 -0.04 15.66 -17.15
C LEU A 44 -0.85 16.51 -18.13
N VAL A 45 -2.17 16.58 -17.94
CA VAL A 45 -3.06 17.37 -18.78
C VAL A 45 -3.30 18.76 -18.20
N PHE A 46 -3.67 18.81 -16.90
CA PHE A 46 -4.10 20.06 -16.29
C PHE A 46 -2.95 21.04 -15.99
N PHE A 47 -1.78 20.58 -15.61
CA PHE A 47 -0.68 21.49 -15.28
C PHE A 47 -0.19 22.28 -16.53
N PRO A 48 0.03 21.66 -17.69
CA PRO A 48 0.34 22.42 -18.90
C PRO A 48 -0.80 23.34 -19.36
N LEU A 49 -2.06 22.87 -19.29
CA LEU A 49 -3.23 23.67 -19.69
C LEU A 49 -3.45 24.91 -18.81
N LEU A 50 -3.14 24.82 -17.52
CA LEU A 50 -3.25 25.92 -16.55
C LEU A 50 -2.00 26.78 -16.47
N GLY A 51 -0.96 26.48 -17.27
CA GLY A 51 0.30 27.21 -17.27
C GLY A 51 1.14 27.03 -16.00
N VAL A 52 0.92 25.97 -15.24
CA VAL A 52 1.68 25.68 -14.00
C VAL A 52 3.08 25.19 -14.32
N SER A 53 3.22 24.31 -15.33
CA SER A 53 4.49 23.75 -15.75
C SER A 53 4.39 23.25 -17.19
N THR A 54 5.54 22.99 -17.84
CA THR A 54 5.54 22.36 -19.17
C THR A 54 5.13 20.89 -19.06
N PHE A 55 4.66 20.31 -20.19
CA PHE A 55 4.37 18.89 -20.25
C PHE A 55 5.60 18.03 -19.91
N ALA A 56 6.78 18.42 -20.41
CA ALA A 56 8.03 17.72 -20.16
C ALA A 56 8.38 17.70 -18.65
N ASP A 57 8.30 18.84 -17.99
CA ASP A 57 8.59 18.95 -16.55
C ASP A 57 7.58 18.15 -15.71
N THR A 58 6.31 18.17 -16.11
CA THR A 58 5.25 17.38 -15.43
C THR A 58 5.43 15.88 -15.62
N ALA A 59 6.00 15.45 -16.76
CA ALA A 59 6.21 14.03 -17.06
C ALA A 59 7.44 13.41 -16.34
N ILE A 60 8.45 14.19 -16.01
CA ILE A 60 9.69 13.72 -15.35
C ILE A 60 9.41 12.89 -14.09
N PRO A 61 8.55 13.32 -13.14
CA PRO A 61 8.25 12.51 -11.93
C PRO A 61 7.64 11.16 -12.23
N TYR A 62 6.92 10.97 -13.34
CA TYR A 62 6.33 9.70 -13.74
C TYR A 62 7.35 8.66 -14.23
N ALA A 63 8.55 9.12 -14.59
CA ALA A 63 9.67 8.27 -15.02
C ALA A 63 10.81 8.24 -13.98
N ASN A 64 10.51 8.48 -12.69
CA ASN A 64 11.50 8.43 -11.63
C ASN A 64 12.06 7.00 -11.44
N LYS A 65 13.37 6.89 -11.16
CA LYS A 65 14.05 5.61 -10.93
C LYS A 65 13.36 4.70 -9.89
N ASN A 66 12.76 5.29 -8.88
CA ASN A 66 12.05 4.55 -7.83
C ASN A 66 10.76 3.89 -8.35
N ILE A 67 10.10 4.45 -9.37
CA ILE A 67 8.94 3.83 -10.03
C ILE A 67 9.36 2.53 -10.75
N PHE A 68 10.52 2.53 -11.42
CA PHE A 68 11.05 1.32 -12.05
C PHE A 68 11.50 0.28 -11.02
N LEU A 69 12.03 0.70 -9.87
CA LEU A 69 12.32 -0.19 -8.75
C LEU A 69 11.03 -0.88 -8.25
N PHE A 70 9.93 -0.11 -8.10
CA PHE A 70 8.62 -0.67 -7.77
C PHE A 70 8.12 -1.65 -8.82
N LEU A 71 8.21 -1.29 -10.09
CA LEU A 71 7.79 -2.17 -11.18
C LEU A 71 8.52 -3.52 -11.10
N GLY A 72 9.83 -3.50 -10.86
CA GLY A 72 10.63 -4.71 -10.63
C GLY A 72 10.14 -5.50 -9.41
N GLY A 73 9.90 -4.82 -8.29
CA GLY A 73 9.35 -5.42 -7.08
C GLY A 73 7.97 -6.06 -7.30
N PHE A 74 7.09 -5.40 -8.05
CA PHE A 74 5.75 -5.95 -8.38
C PHE A 74 5.83 -7.18 -9.30
N ILE A 75 6.75 -7.20 -10.26
CA ILE A 75 6.98 -8.37 -11.13
C ILE A 75 7.46 -9.55 -10.27
N LEU A 76 8.39 -9.32 -9.33
CA LEU A 76 8.83 -10.35 -8.39
C LEU A 76 7.68 -10.83 -7.50
N ALA A 77 6.88 -9.92 -6.94
CA ALA A 77 5.72 -10.25 -6.13
C ALA A 77 4.69 -11.09 -6.89
N LEU A 78 4.39 -10.72 -8.15
CA LEU A 78 3.51 -11.51 -9.02
C LEU A 78 4.08 -12.91 -9.30
N SER A 79 5.39 -13.04 -9.44
CA SER A 79 6.06 -14.34 -9.64
C SER A 79 5.93 -15.22 -8.39
N ILE A 80 6.09 -14.64 -7.20
CA ILE A 80 5.87 -15.31 -5.91
C ILE A 80 4.41 -15.77 -5.79
N GLN A 81 3.45 -14.94 -6.20
CA GLN A 81 2.03 -15.29 -6.21
C GLN A 81 1.74 -16.42 -7.19
N LYS A 82 2.17 -16.30 -8.44
CA LYS A 82 1.91 -17.29 -9.50
C LYS A 82 2.52 -18.67 -9.21
N SER A 83 3.64 -18.71 -8.48
CA SER A 83 4.30 -19.96 -8.08
C SER A 83 3.75 -20.57 -6.78
N ASN A 84 2.77 -19.94 -6.13
CA ASN A 84 2.27 -20.29 -4.79
C ASN A 84 3.37 -20.41 -3.73
N LEU A 85 4.51 -19.73 -3.96
CA LEU A 85 5.63 -19.75 -3.02
C LEU A 85 5.25 -19.11 -1.68
N HIS A 86 4.44 -18.05 -1.71
CA HIS A 86 3.91 -17.36 -0.53
C HIS A 86 3.11 -18.31 0.38
N GLU A 87 2.25 -19.17 -0.17
CA GLU A 87 1.48 -20.16 0.60
C GLU A 87 2.41 -21.17 1.28
N ARG A 88 3.43 -21.64 0.55
CA ARG A 88 4.42 -22.57 1.12
C ARG A 88 5.21 -21.94 2.26
N ILE A 89 5.62 -20.68 2.11
CA ILE A 89 6.31 -19.93 3.17
C ILE A 89 5.36 -19.79 4.37
N ALA A 90 4.12 -19.33 4.16
CA ALA A 90 3.14 -19.15 5.19
C ALA A 90 2.88 -20.46 5.96
N LEU A 91 2.60 -21.55 5.28
CA LEU A 91 2.34 -22.86 5.89
C LEU A 91 3.55 -23.40 6.66
N ASN A 92 4.77 -23.20 6.13
CA ASN A 92 5.98 -23.62 6.84
C ASN A 92 6.17 -22.84 8.13
N ILE A 93 5.99 -21.51 8.12
CA ILE A 93 6.11 -20.69 9.34
C ILE A 93 5.01 -21.07 10.34
N LEU A 94 3.76 -21.25 9.88
CA LEU A 94 2.65 -21.64 10.75
C LEU A 94 2.81 -23.03 11.40
N ARG A 95 3.56 -23.94 10.78
CA ARG A 95 3.91 -25.23 11.41
C ARG A 95 4.75 -25.07 12.69
N PHE A 96 5.55 -24.00 12.77
CA PHE A 96 6.35 -23.67 13.94
C PHE A 96 5.57 -22.79 14.94
N ALA A 97 4.48 -22.15 14.51
CA ALA A 97 3.57 -21.47 15.41
C ALA A 97 2.88 -22.52 16.28
N GLY A 98 2.93 -22.37 17.59
CA GLY A 98 2.31 -23.30 18.52
C GLY A 98 0.79 -23.44 18.28
N ARG A 99 0.15 -24.39 18.98
CA ARG A 99 -1.30 -24.69 18.84
C ARG A 99 -2.21 -23.79 19.69
N SER A 100 -1.67 -22.87 20.49
CA SER A 100 -2.49 -21.94 21.28
C SER A 100 -2.99 -20.78 20.40
N GLY A 101 -4.16 -20.23 20.72
CA GLY A 101 -4.75 -19.12 20.00
C GLY A 101 -3.79 -17.91 19.84
N PRO A 102 -3.17 -17.41 20.91
CA PRO A 102 -2.19 -16.32 20.81
C PRO A 102 -0.99 -16.66 19.94
N SER A 103 -0.48 -17.89 19.99
CA SER A 103 0.65 -18.34 19.21
C SER A 103 0.32 -18.39 17.70
N LEU A 104 -0.89 -18.82 17.36
CA LEU A 104 -1.37 -18.79 15.97
C LEU A 104 -1.50 -17.37 15.45
N ILE A 105 -2.09 -16.45 16.25
CA ILE A 105 -2.19 -15.03 15.89
C ILE A 105 -0.78 -14.47 15.64
N ALA A 106 0.16 -14.69 16.56
CA ALA A 106 1.55 -14.23 16.40
C ALA A 106 2.22 -14.81 15.16
N GLY A 107 2.01 -16.08 14.85
CA GLY A 107 2.50 -16.73 13.64
C GLY A 107 1.96 -16.09 12.37
N PHE A 108 0.66 -15.86 12.31
CA PHE A 108 0.02 -15.17 11.17
C PHE A 108 0.50 -13.73 11.03
N MET A 109 0.64 -13.01 12.13
CA MET A 109 1.19 -11.64 12.12
C MET A 109 2.62 -11.63 11.60
N PHE A 110 3.47 -12.56 12.04
CA PHE A 110 4.85 -12.67 11.56
C PHE A 110 4.91 -12.97 10.06
N VAL A 111 4.13 -13.94 9.57
CA VAL A 111 4.02 -14.26 8.14
C VAL A 111 3.56 -13.05 7.35
N SER A 112 2.52 -12.38 7.82
CA SER A 112 1.95 -11.20 7.17
C SER A 112 2.97 -10.07 7.07
N ALA A 113 3.66 -9.75 8.16
CA ALA A 113 4.71 -8.74 8.17
C ALA A 113 5.86 -9.10 7.22
N PHE A 114 6.34 -10.34 7.29
CA PHE A 114 7.45 -10.80 6.44
C PHE A 114 7.13 -10.76 4.95
N LEU A 115 5.96 -11.25 4.54
CA LEU A 115 5.54 -11.23 3.14
C LEU A 115 5.29 -9.79 2.65
N SER A 116 4.75 -8.93 3.50
CA SER A 116 4.47 -7.54 3.15
C SER A 116 5.73 -6.68 2.97
N MET A 117 6.89 -7.15 3.39
CA MET A 117 8.18 -6.51 3.04
C MET A 117 8.47 -6.55 1.53
N TRP A 118 7.90 -7.52 0.81
CA TRP A 118 8.18 -7.78 -0.61
C TRP A 118 6.95 -7.59 -1.49
N MET A 119 5.77 -7.56 -0.90
CA MET A 119 4.48 -7.49 -1.58
C MET A 119 3.66 -6.34 -1.00
N MET A 120 2.72 -5.80 -1.79
CA MET A 120 1.79 -4.79 -1.29
C MET A 120 0.97 -5.31 -0.10
N ASN A 121 0.75 -4.45 0.90
CA ASN A 121 0.01 -4.78 2.12
C ASN A 121 -1.37 -5.38 1.82
N THR A 122 -2.11 -4.79 0.89
CA THR A 122 -3.43 -5.27 0.46
C THR A 122 -3.35 -6.67 -0.15
N SER A 123 -2.38 -6.92 -1.03
CA SER A 123 -2.19 -8.24 -1.64
C SER A 123 -1.85 -9.30 -0.60
N THR A 124 -0.95 -8.98 0.34
CA THR A 124 -0.59 -9.88 1.44
C THR A 124 -1.79 -10.20 2.32
N THR A 125 -2.57 -9.18 2.69
CA THR A 125 -3.76 -9.35 3.53
C THR A 125 -4.82 -10.20 2.83
N LEU A 126 -5.17 -9.88 1.58
CA LEU A 126 -6.18 -10.63 0.81
C LEU A 126 -5.78 -12.09 0.59
N MET A 127 -4.49 -12.35 0.46
CA MET A 127 -3.96 -13.70 0.28
C MET A 127 -4.02 -14.54 1.56
N LEU A 128 -3.71 -13.94 2.72
CA LEU A 128 -3.76 -14.63 4.01
C LEU A 128 -5.18 -14.73 4.56
N LEU A 129 -6.11 -13.91 4.07
CA LEU A 129 -7.49 -13.86 4.55
C LEU A 129 -8.22 -15.20 4.47
N PRO A 130 -8.24 -15.94 3.34
CA PRO A 130 -8.92 -17.25 3.28
C PRO A 130 -8.34 -18.27 4.26
N ILE A 131 -7.01 -18.26 4.44
CA ILE A 131 -6.32 -19.17 5.37
C ILE A 131 -6.69 -18.80 6.81
N GLY A 132 -6.67 -17.50 7.14
CA GLY A 132 -7.06 -17.00 8.46
C GLY A 132 -8.51 -17.31 8.80
N ILE A 133 -9.44 -17.14 7.85
CA ILE A 133 -10.86 -17.48 8.02
C ILE A 133 -11.03 -18.99 8.29
N SER A 134 -10.34 -19.83 7.51
CA SER A 134 -10.41 -21.28 7.68
C SER A 134 -9.92 -21.72 9.07
N VAL A 135 -8.81 -21.15 9.54
CA VAL A 135 -8.28 -21.43 10.88
C VAL A 135 -9.23 -20.93 11.97
N ALA A 136 -9.78 -19.73 11.80
CA ALA A 136 -10.76 -19.19 12.75
C ALA A 136 -12.01 -20.07 12.84
N HIS A 137 -12.49 -20.59 11.72
CA HIS A 137 -13.65 -21.49 11.68
C HIS A 137 -13.38 -22.79 12.45
N ILE A 138 -12.23 -23.45 12.19
CA ILE A 138 -11.85 -24.69 12.88
C ILE A 138 -11.77 -24.48 14.41
N ILE A 139 -11.18 -23.35 14.85
CA ILE A 139 -11.05 -23.06 16.28
C ILE A 139 -12.41 -22.76 16.91
N ASN A 140 -13.28 -22.05 16.20
CA ASN A 140 -14.64 -21.78 16.70
C ASN A 140 -15.46 -23.06 16.85
N GLU A 141 -15.39 -23.98 15.88
CA GLU A 141 -16.05 -25.28 15.96
C GLU A 141 -15.53 -26.11 17.15
N GLN A 142 -14.21 -26.16 17.36
CA GLN A 142 -13.62 -26.87 18.49
C GLN A 142 -14.04 -26.30 19.84
N ASN A 143 -14.27 -25.01 19.94
CA ASN A 143 -14.70 -24.33 21.15
C ASN A 143 -16.22 -24.17 21.26
N GLN A 144 -17.00 -24.77 20.37
CA GLN A 144 -18.47 -24.70 20.31
C GLN A 144 -19.02 -23.26 20.25
N ILE A 145 -18.24 -22.34 19.65
CA ILE A 145 -18.65 -20.95 19.43
C ILE A 145 -19.47 -20.91 18.14
N THR A 146 -20.78 -20.87 18.27
CA THR A 146 -21.74 -20.85 17.15
C THR A 146 -21.96 -19.45 16.59
N ASP A 147 -21.71 -18.41 17.36
CA ASP A 147 -21.77 -17.02 16.90
C ASP A 147 -20.52 -16.70 16.08
N GLY A 148 -20.70 -16.31 14.81
CA GLY A 148 -19.60 -15.90 13.90
C GLY A 148 -18.79 -14.68 14.35
N ASN A 149 -18.95 -14.26 15.60
CA ASN A 149 -18.38 -13.07 16.21
C ASN A 149 -17.31 -13.43 17.27
N SER A 150 -16.50 -14.47 17.01
CA SER A 150 -15.45 -14.85 17.96
C SER A 150 -14.35 -13.79 18.05
N ASP A 151 -13.96 -13.45 19.26
CA ASP A 151 -12.88 -12.49 19.51
C ASP A 151 -11.54 -12.98 18.95
N PHE A 152 -11.35 -14.30 18.88
CA PHE A 152 -10.20 -14.91 18.23
C PHE A 152 -10.16 -14.59 16.73
N ALA A 153 -11.28 -14.75 16.01
CA ALA A 153 -11.36 -14.46 14.58
C ALA A 153 -11.07 -12.97 14.30
N LYS A 154 -11.67 -12.07 15.09
CA LYS A 154 -11.40 -10.62 14.98
C LYS A 154 -9.92 -10.30 15.20
N ALA A 155 -9.34 -10.81 16.30
CA ALA A 155 -7.95 -10.60 16.64
C ALA A 155 -7.00 -11.13 15.56
N LEU A 156 -7.29 -12.31 15.00
CA LEU A 156 -6.51 -12.91 13.92
C LEU A 156 -6.55 -12.06 12.65
N LEU A 157 -7.75 -11.70 12.19
CA LEU A 157 -7.90 -10.95 10.94
C LEU A 157 -7.36 -9.53 11.03
N LEU A 158 -7.61 -8.84 12.13
CA LEU A 158 -7.03 -7.53 12.41
C LEU A 158 -5.51 -7.62 12.58
N GLY A 159 -5.01 -8.66 13.24
CA GLY A 159 -3.59 -8.93 13.39
C GLY A 159 -2.87 -9.08 12.04
N ILE A 160 -3.45 -9.84 11.10
CA ILE A 160 -2.93 -10.00 9.73
C ILE A 160 -2.85 -8.64 9.04
N ALA A 161 -3.92 -7.84 9.08
CA ALA A 161 -3.98 -6.55 8.38
C ALA A 161 -2.98 -5.53 8.95
N HIS A 162 -2.90 -5.40 10.28
CA HIS A 162 -1.95 -4.48 10.92
C HIS A 162 -0.50 -4.92 10.72
N ALA A 163 -0.24 -6.23 10.83
CA ALA A 163 1.09 -6.77 10.60
C ALA A 163 1.57 -6.57 9.15
N ALA A 164 0.66 -6.69 8.16
CA ALA A 164 0.98 -6.35 6.77
C ALA A 164 1.39 -4.88 6.64
N SER A 165 0.65 -3.97 7.26
CA SER A 165 0.98 -2.54 7.21
C SER A 165 2.34 -2.23 7.86
N ILE A 166 2.63 -2.82 9.01
CA ILE A 166 3.91 -2.66 9.71
C ILE A 166 5.06 -3.26 8.88
N GLY A 167 4.87 -4.46 8.35
CA GLY A 167 5.88 -5.12 7.51
C GLY A 167 6.19 -4.35 6.23
N GLY A 168 5.16 -3.77 5.60
CA GLY A 168 5.34 -2.94 4.41
C GLY A 168 6.19 -1.69 4.63
N MET A 169 6.23 -1.16 5.86
CA MET A 169 7.09 -0.02 6.19
C MET A 169 8.59 -0.38 6.30
N ALA A 170 8.92 -1.66 6.44
CA ALA A 170 10.28 -2.10 6.70
C ALA A 170 11.20 -2.08 5.48
N THR A 171 10.68 -2.00 4.26
CA THR A 171 11.48 -1.98 3.03
C THR A 171 10.98 -0.92 2.05
N LEU A 172 11.86 -0.50 1.13
CA LEU A 172 11.51 0.49 0.11
C LEU A 172 10.37 0.02 -0.81
N VAL A 173 10.26 -1.27 -1.09
CA VAL A 173 9.26 -1.83 -2.02
C VAL A 173 7.98 -2.32 -1.35
N GLY A 174 7.97 -2.45 -0.03
CA GLY A 174 6.81 -2.97 0.70
C GLY A 174 5.57 -2.06 0.62
N THR A 175 5.77 -0.74 0.51
CA THR A 175 4.68 0.21 0.33
C THR A 175 5.09 1.43 -0.49
N ALA A 176 4.17 1.93 -1.32
CA ALA A 176 4.41 3.07 -2.20
C ALA A 176 4.90 4.35 -1.48
N PRO A 177 4.37 4.74 -0.31
CA PRO A 177 4.86 5.90 0.42
C PRO A 177 6.35 5.89 0.72
N ASN A 178 6.96 4.72 0.97
CA ASN A 178 8.39 4.62 1.28
C ASN A 178 9.27 5.11 0.14
N ALA A 179 8.95 4.76 -1.10
CA ALA A 179 9.75 5.21 -2.22
C ALA A 179 9.45 6.65 -2.62
N ILE A 180 8.22 7.13 -2.42
CA ILE A 180 7.92 8.56 -2.57
C ILE A 180 8.76 9.35 -1.56
N PHE A 181 8.82 8.89 -0.31
CA PHE A 181 9.65 9.49 0.72
C PHE A 181 11.14 9.44 0.36
N ALA A 182 11.65 8.30 -0.09
CA ALA A 182 13.04 8.16 -0.51
C ALA A 182 13.38 9.11 -1.67
N SER A 183 12.49 9.21 -2.68
CA SER A 183 12.65 10.14 -3.79
C SER A 183 12.61 11.60 -3.35
N PHE A 184 11.72 11.94 -2.42
CA PHE A 184 11.60 13.29 -1.87
C PHE A 184 12.88 13.70 -1.11
N ILE A 185 13.39 12.84 -0.25
CA ILE A 185 14.63 13.09 0.52
C ILE A 185 15.83 13.23 -0.41
N GLU A 186 15.95 12.37 -1.40
CA GLU A 186 17.03 12.45 -2.38
C GLU A 186 16.99 13.76 -3.17
N THR A 187 15.80 14.14 -3.66
CA THR A 187 15.65 15.35 -4.50
C THR A 187 15.87 16.63 -3.70
N ASN A 188 15.40 16.71 -2.46
CA ASN A 188 15.43 17.95 -1.68
C ASN A 188 16.65 18.08 -0.76
N TYR A 189 17.23 16.96 -0.33
CA TYR A 189 18.33 16.95 0.65
C TYR A 189 19.61 16.29 0.13
N GLY A 190 19.60 15.70 -1.08
CA GLY A 190 20.74 15.01 -1.66
C GLY A 190 21.15 13.75 -0.93
N VAL A 191 20.28 13.19 -0.08
CA VAL A 191 20.53 11.98 0.70
C VAL A 191 19.91 10.78 0.01
N GLU A 192 20.72 9.85 -0.45
CA GLU A 192 20.23 8.62 -1.09
C GLU A 192 19.84 7.59 -0.02
N ILE A 193 18.56 7.22 0.03
CA ILE A 193 18.05 6.13 0.84
C ILE A 193 18.07 4.86 -0.01
N SER A 194 18.89 3.89 0.40
CA SER A 194 19.03 2.61 -0.27
C SER A 194 18.47 1.47 0.57
N PHE A 195 18.40 0.24 0.00
CA PHE A 195 18.04 -0.96 0.78
C PHE A 195 19.02 -1.30 1.93
N ARG A 196 20.18 -0.64 1.97
CA ARG A 196 21.24 -0.88 2.95
C ARG A 196 21.27 0.15 4.09
N THR A 197 20.53 1.23 3.94
CA THR A 197 20.36 2.26 4.97
C THR A 197 19.13 1.98 5.79
#